data_d8579778b50de7fe4be6e6d4725ab75f
#
_entry.id   d8579778b50de7fe4be6e6d4725ab75f
#
_cell.length_a   1.000
_cell.length_b   1.000
_cell.length_c   1.000
_cell.angle_alpha   90.00
_cell.angle_beta   90.00
_cell.angle_gamma   90.00
#
_symmetry.space_group_name_H-M   'P 1'
#
loop_
_entity.id
_entity.type
_entity.pdbx_description
1 polymer ?
#
loop_
_entity_poly.entity_id
_entity_poly.type
_entity_poly.pdbx_seq_one_letter_code
_entity_poly.pdbx_strand_id
1 'polypeptide(L)'
;MKYDVITIPPDIYRFYLSNFTDDDLYSLSNNLRLNLNFNELKSIRDYFVNKLNRAVFDLELYSFSQLWSEHCRHKVFRGIIVDDNGNVIVDDILKSYIAKATEKCNKPWIVSFLKDNAGIIEFDDKYSIAVKVETHNHPSAIDPFGGAATGIGGVIRDILGVWASPIACIDVLCFGPLNYPYESIPKGLKHPKYLFRGVVKGIGFYGNNMGIPTVAGAICFDEGYVGNVVVYAGCIGILPTSTYRFSAKPRDKIVLMGNSTGRDGIHGASFASSDLKEDSERIARSAVQIPDPVEEEKLRRAIIRIRDENLASGITDLGGGGLAVAVTEMAGRINGGARVFLDSVHLREDLLPWEIWISESQERMLLIVPE
;
A
#
# COMPACT_ATOMS: atom_id res chain seq x y z
N MET A 1 12.86 -21.14 -26.71
CA MET A 1 12.85 -20.76 -25.29
C MET A 1 11.47 -20.25 -24.95
N LYS A 2 10.99 -20.46 -23.71
CA LYS A 2 9.66 -19.96 -23.28
C LYS A 2 9.68 -18.46 -22.96
N TYR A 3 10.84 -17.90 -22.78
CA TYR A 3 11.07 -16.46 -22.56
C TYR A 3 12.36 -16.01 -23.26
N ASP A 4 12.47 -14.74 -23.51
CA ASP A 4 13.70 -14.08 -23.93
C ASP A 4 13.92 -12.79 -23.11
N VAL A 5 15.14 -12.30 -23.10
CA VAL A 5 15.54 -11.05 -22.48
C VAL A 5 15.76 -10.03 -23.58
N ILE A 6 15.13 -8.87 -23.45
CA ILE A 6 15.42 -7.74 -24.33
C ILE A 6 16.66 -7.07 -23.76
N THR A 7 17.78 -7.24 -24.43
CA THR A 7 19.07 -6.64 -24.07
C THR A 7 19.18 -5.21 -24.57
N ILE A 8 18.24 -4.37 -24.19
CA ILE A 8 18.42 -2.92 -24.14
C ILE A 8 18.59 -2.63 -22.64
N PRO A 9 19.74 -2.17 -22.18
CA PRO A 9 19.86 -1.90 -20.74
C PRO A 9 18.78 -0.89 -20.29
N PRO A 10 18.13 -1.13 -19.15
CA PRO A 10 18.24 -2.29 -18.27
C PRO A 10 17.47 -3.52 -18.79
N ASP A 11 17.89 -4.70 -18.37
CA ASP A 11 17.29 -5.98 -18.78
C ASP A 11 15.79 -6.04 -18.48
N ILE A 12 14.99 -6.37 -19.50
CA ILE A 12 13.55 -6.58 -19.42
C ILE A 12 13.26 -8.00 -19.89
N TYR A 13 12.55 -8.77 -19.06
CA TYR A 13 12.15 -10.13 -19.38
C TYR A 13 10.81 -10.15 -20.14
N ARG A 14 10.74 -10.99 -21.16
CA ARG A 14 9.56 -11.19 -21.99
C ARG A 14 9.19 -12.67 -22.04
N PHE A 15 7.92 -12.99 -21.72
CA PHE A 15 7.42 -14.35 -21.60
C PHE A 15 6.34 -14.62 -22.64
N TYR A 16 6.51 -15.67 -23.43
CA TYR A 16 5.53 -16.15 -24.43
C TYR A 16 4.59 -17.18 -23.78
N LEU A 17 3.54 -16.71 -23.14
CA LEU A 17 2.64 -17.54 -22.33
C LEU A 17 1.89 -18.60 -23.14
N SER A 18 1.79 -18.45 -24.48
CA SER A 18 1.26 -19.48 -25.38
C SER A 18 2.02 -20.80 -25.31
N ASN A 19 3.29 -20.76 -24.90
CA ASN A 19 4.18 -21.93 -24.79
C ASN A 19 4.24 -22.52 -23.39
N PHE A 20 3.45 -21.99 -22.43
CA PHE A 20 3.47 -22.38 -21.03
C PHE A 20 2.39 -23.39 -20.73
N THR A 21 2.77 -24.50 -20.10
CA THR A 21 1.84 -25.41 -19.44
C THR A 21 1.35 -24.80 -18.12
N ASP A 22 0.39 -25.43 -17.48
CA ASP A 22 -0.10 -25.01 -16.19
C ASP A 22 1.01 -25.05 -15.11
N ASP A 23 1.88 -26.07 -15.14
CA ASP A 23 3.05 -26.17 -14.25
C ASP A 23 4.10 -25.08 -14.53
N ASP A 24 4.28 -24.68 -15.78
CA ASP A 24 5.16 -23.58 -16.13
C ASP A 24 4.65 -22.24 -15.57
N LEU A 25 3.33 -22.02 -15.57
CA LEU A 25 2.72 -20.82 -14.98
C LEU A 25 2.95 -20.78 -13.47
N TYR A 26 2.79 -21.91 -12.79
CA TYR A 26 3.09 -22.03 -11.37
C TYR A 26 4.56 -21.72 -11.07
N SER A 27 5.45 -22.34 -11.84
CA SER A 27 6.89 -22.16 -11.71
C SER A 27 7.30 -20.70 -11.95
N LEU A 28 6.72 -20.05 -12.95
CA LEU A 28 6.92 -18.63 -13.23
C LEU A 28 6.48 -17.76 -12.05
N SER A 29 5.27 -17.99 -11.54
CA SER A 29 4.73 -17.23 -10.42
C SER A 29 5.59 -17.35 -9.16
N ASN A 30 6.04 -18.57 -8.84
CA ASN A 30 6.93 -18.82 -7.70
C ASN A 30 8.30 -18.15 -7.88
N ASN A 31 8.92 -18.29 -9.04
CA ASN A 31 10.23 -17.72 -9.33
C ASN A 31 10.22 -16.18 -9.28
N LEU A 32 9.17 -15.55 -9.78
CA LEU A 32 8.98 -14.11 -9.75
C LEU A 32 8.28 -13.61 -8.47
N ARG A 33 7.87 -14.51 -7.57
CA ARG A 33 7.15 -14.19 -6.32
C ARG A 33 5.90 -13.33 -6.55
N LEU A 34 5.11 -13.68 -7.58
CA LEU A 34 3.94 -12.88 -7.97
C LEU A 34 2.78 -12.96 -6.98
N ASN A 35 2.71 -14.03 -6.17
CA ASN A 35 1.62 -14.29 -5.22
C ASN A 35 0.22 -14.23 -5.87
N LEU A 36 0.13 -14.71 -7.12
CA LEU A 36 -1.10 -14.83 -7.87
C LEU A 36 -1.61 -16.27 -7.78
N ASN A 37 -2.92 -16.44 -7.63
CA ASN A 37 -3.52 -17.77 -7.66
C ASN A 37 -3.61 -18.31 -9.11
N PHE A 38 -3.90 -19.61 -9.23
CA PHE A 38 -3.87 -20.28 -10.52
C PHE A 38 -4.89 -19.73 -11.53
N ASN A 39 -6.08 -19.35 -11.08
CA ASN A 39 -7.12 -18.77 -11.95
C ASN A 39 -6.73 -17.37 -12.45
N GLU A 40 -6.05 -16.60 -11.61
CA GLU A 40 -5.49 -15.30 -11.99
C GLU A 40 -4.41 -15.46 -13.06
N LEU A 41 -3.48 -16.41 -12.87
CA LEU A 41 -2.44 -16.73 -13.86
C LEU A 41 -3.02 -17.18 -15.20
N LYS A 42 -4.05 -18.03 -15.17
CA LYS A 42 -4.79 -18.44 -16.39
C LYS A 42 -5.45 -17.24 -17.08
N SER A 43 -6.10 -16.39 -16.31
CA SER A 43 -6.77 -15.19 -16.86
C SER A 43 -5.77 -14.26 -17.53
N ILE A 44 -4.58 -14.07 -16.95
CA ILE A 44 -3.49 -13.30 -17.56
C ILE A 44 -3.02 -13.97 -18.85
N ARG A 45 -2.73 -15.28 -18.81
CA ARG A 45 -2.34 -16.03 -20.01
C ARG A 45 -3.37 -15.86 -21.14
N ASP A 46 -4.64 -16.12 -20.84
CA ASP A 46 -5.71 -16.07 -21.82
C ASP A 46 -5.90 -14.67 -22.40
N TYR A 47 -5.72 -13.63 -21.59
CA TYR A 47 -5.77 -12.25 -22.08
C TYR A 47 -4.61 -11.93 -23.02
N PHE A 48 -3.37 -12.27 -22.65
CA PHE A 48 -2.21 -11.98 -23.48
C PHE A 48 -2.16 -12.83 -24.77
N VAL A 49 -2.54 -14.10 -24.67
CA VAL A 49 -2.55 -15.02 -25.81
C VAL A 49 -3.71 -14.73 -26.75
N ASN A 50 -4.95 -14.66 -26.23
CA ASN A 50 -6.15 -14.65 -27.05
C ASN A 50 -6.63 -13.25 -27.43
N LYS A 51 -6.38 -12.23 -26.58
CA LYS A 51 -6.81 -10.85 -26.88
C LYS A 51 -5.70 -9.96 -27.42
N LEU A 52 -4.53 -9.98 -26.77
CA LEU A 52 -3.44 -9.10 -27.17
C LEU A 52 -2.52 -9.73 -28.21
N ASN A 53 -2.52 -11.05 -28.33
CA ASN A 53 -1.67 -11.82 -29.24
C ASN A 53 -0.19 -11.38 -29.19
N ARG A 54 0.34 -11.26 -27.98
CA ARG A 54 1.73 -10.87 -27.71
C ARG A 54 2.27 -11.48 -26.43
N ALA A 55 3.57 -11.45 -26.29
CA ALA A 55 4.24 -11.78 -25.02
C ALA A 55 3.88 -10.78 -23.92
N VAL A 56 3.97 -11.22 -22.68
CA VAL A 56 3.88 -10.38 -21.47
C VAL A 56 5.28 -10.00 -20.98
N PHE A 57 5.44 -8.79 -20.52
CA PHE A 57 6.68 -8.35 -19.87
C PHE A 57 6.63 -8.60 -18.35
N ASP A 58 7.81 -8.74 -17.76
CA ASP A 58 7.96 -8.87 -16.30
C ASP A 58 7.28 -7.74 -15.53
N LEU A 59 7.48 -6.50 -15.97
CA LEU A 59 6.85 -5.31 -15.39
C LEU A 59 5.31 -5.39 -15.40
N GLU A 60 4.71 -5.99 -16.44
CA GLU A 60 3.26 -6.20 -16.52
C GLU A 60 2.82 -7.28 -15.51
N LEU A 61 3.59 -8.38 -15.39
CA LEU A 61 3.31 -9.42 -14.41
C LEU A 61 3.39 -8.89 -12.97
N TYR A 62 4.39 -8.08 -12.68
CA TYR A 62 4.51 -7.41 -11.39
C TYR A 62 3.38 -6.41 -11.14
N SER A 63 2.92 -5.69 -12.17
CA SER A 63 1.75 -4.82 -12.06
C SER A 63 0.49 -5.60 -11.63
N PHE A 64 0.20 -6.74 -12.26
CA PHE A 64 -0.90 -7.62 -11.86
C PHE A 64 -0.72 -8.13 -10.43
N SER A 65 0.50 -8.56 -10.07
CA SER A 65 0.83 -9.03 -8.72
C SER A 65 0.48 -7.98 -7.65
N GLN A 66 0.81 -6.72 -7.86
CA GLN A 66 0.52 -5.65 -6.91
C GLN A 66 -0.97 -5.27 -6.92
N LEU A 67 -1.53 -4.93 -8.07
CA LEU A 67 -2.91 -4.47 -8.21
C LEU A 67 -3.95 -5.53 -7.82
N TRP A 68 -3.64 -6.82 -8.00
CA TRP A 68 -4.52 -7.94 -7.63
C TRP A 68 -4.15 -8.57 -6.28
N SER A 69 -3.25 -7.95 -5.50
CA SER A 69 -2.96 -8.41 -4.15
C SER A 69 -4.19 -8.26 -3.24
N GLU A 70 -4.23 -9.03 -2.14
CA GLU A 70 -5.28 -8.85 -1.13
C GLU A 70 -5.19 -7.45 -0.51
N HIS A 71 -3.98 -6.89 -0.39
CA HIS A 71 -3.75 -5.54 0.11
C HIS A 71 -4.47 -4.47 -0.74
N CYS A 72 -4.31 -4.50 -2.08
CA CYS A 72 -4.90 -3.48 -2.96
C CYS A 72 -6.34 -3.81 -3.36
N ARG A 73 -6.67 -5.09 -3.56
CA ARG A 73 -7.96 -5.50 -4.12
C ARG A 73 -9.00 -5.93 -3.10
N HIS A 74 -8.59 -6.33 -1.90
CA HIS A 74 -9.48 -6.87 -0.86
C HIS A 74 -10.35 -8.04 -1.35
N LYS A 75 -9.72 -9.04 -1.98
CA LYS A 75 -10.41 -10.16 -2.68
C LYS A 75 -11.40 -10.89 -1.78
N VAL A 76 -11.01 -11.15 -0.52
CA VAL A 76 -11.85 -11.85 0.45
C VAL A 76 -13.10 -11.02 0.80
N PHE A 77 -12.93 -9.73 1.10
CA PHE A 77 -14.05 -8.84 1.43
C PHE A 77 -14.94 -8.51 0.23
N ARG A 78 -14.41 -8.63 -0.99
CA ARG A 78 -15.16 -8.45 -2.24
C ARG A 78 -15.61 -9.77 -2.86
N GLY A 79 -15.40 -10.87 -2.17
CA GLY A 79 -15.81 -12.20 -2.60
C GLY A 79 -17.33 -12.40 -2.53
N ILE A 80 -17.80 -13.41 -3.26
CA ILE A 80 -19.20 -13.87 -3.20
C ILE A 80 -19.28 -14.96 -2.14
N ILE A 81 -20.20 -14.82 -1.19
CA ILE A 81 -20.51 -15.84 -0.18
C ILE A 81 -21.77 -16.58 -0.63
N VAL A 82 -21.68 -17.90 -0.70
CA VAL A 82 -22.80 -18.79 -1.06
C VAL A 82 -23.15 -19.69 0.10
N ASP A 83 -24.42 -20.14 0.14
CA ASP A 83 -24.88 -21.21 1.04
C ASP A 83 -24.45 -22.60 0.53
N ASP A 84 -24.78 -23.64 1.30
CA ASP A 84 -24.47 -25.03 0.95
C ASP A 84 -25.20 -25.51 -0.35
N ASN A 85 -26.20 -24.80 -0.80
CA ASN A 85 -26.96 -25.06 -2.04
C ASN A 85 -26.42 -24.25 -3.25
N GLY A 86 -25.43 -23.40 -3.04
CA GLY A 86 -24.84 -22.54 -4.09
C GLY A 86 -25.62 -21.22 -4.29
N ASN A 87 -26.59 -20.88 -3.45
CA ASN A 87 -27.27 -19.59 -3.55
C ASN A 87 -26.38 -18.48 -3.00
N VAL A 88 -26.32 -17.37 -3.70
CA VAL A 88 -25.58 -16.19 -3.26
C VAL A 88 -26.26 -15.56 -2.03
N ILE A 89 -25.57 -15.60 -0.87
CA ILE A 89 -25.99 -14.92 0.36
C ILE A 89 -25.51 -13.48 0.36
N VAL A 90 -24.26 -13.26 -0.05
CA VAL A 90 -23.61 -11.94 -0.08
C VAL A 90 -22.76 -11.82 -1.34
N ASP A 91 -22.93 -10.73 -2.06
CA ASP A 91 -22.06 -10.30 -3.14
C ASP A 91 -21.30 -9.05 -2.68
N ASP A 92 -19.98 -9.18 -2.46
CA ASP A 92 -19.10 -8.11 -1.96
C ASP A 92 -19.52 -7.56 -0.58
N ILE A 93 -18.93 -8.10 0.51
CA ILE A 93 -19.23 -7.67 1.90
C ILE A 93 -19.00 -6.17 2.07
N LEU A 94 -17.89 -5.65 1.54
CA LEU A 94 -17.54 -4.23 1.66
C LEU A 94 -18.63 -3.35 1.04
N LYS A 95 -19.05 -3.67 -0.17
CA LYS A 95 -20.08 -2.93 -0.91
C LYS A 95 -21.47 -3.13 -0.32
N SER A 96 -21.85 -4.40 -0.05
CA SER A 96 -23.22 -4.75 0.34
C SER A 96 -23.57 -4.35 1.76
N TYR A 97 -22.59 -4.29 2.66
CA TYR A 97 -22.84 -3.98 4.07
C TYR A 97 -22.21 -2.66 4.50
N ILE A 98 -20.90 -2.47 4.31
CA ILE A 98 -20.18 -1.32 4.85
C ILE A 98 -20.50 -0.05 4.03
N ALA A 99 -20.25 -0.07 2.72
CA ALA A 99 -20.51 1.09 1.86
C ALA A 99 -22.02 1.44 1.87
N LYS A 100 -22.87 0.43 1.69
CA LYS A 100 -24.34 0.62 1.69
C LYS A 100 -24.89 1.12 3.02
N ALA A 101 -24.32 0.72 4.17
CA ALA A 101 -24.71 1.25 5.47
C ALA A 101 -24.39 2.75 5.56
N THR A 102 -23.20 3.16 5.13
CA THR A 102 -22.79 4.57 5.10
C THR A 102 -23.68 5.40 4.15
N GLU A 103 -23.94 4.87 2.95
CA GLU A 103 -24.86 5.49 1.98
C GLU A 103 -26.27 5.67 2.54
N LYS A 104 -26.80 4.65 3.22
CA LYS A 104 -28.14 4.71 3.87
C LYS A 104 -28.21 5.73 4.99
N CYS A 105 -27.11 5.95 5.72
CA CYS A 105 -27.05 7.01 6.73
C CYS A 105 -27.25 8.40 6.10
N ASN A 106 -26.84 8.57 4.85
CA ASN A 106 -27.02 9.79 4.02
C ASN A 106 -26.81 11.08 4.80
N LYS A 107 -25.66 11.16 5.51
CA LYS A 107 -25.35 12.34 6.32
C LYS A 107 -24.70 13.43 5.45
N PRO A 108 -25.19 14.68 5.48
CA PRO A 108 -24.69 15.76 4.63
C PRO A 108 -23.24 16.15 4.93
N TRP A 109 -22.75 15.86 6.12
CA TRP A 109 -21.40 16.13 6.56
C TRP A 109 -20.35 15.08 6.12
N ILE A 110 -20.74 14.02 5.39
CA ILE A 110 -19.79 13.08 4.79
C ILE A 110 -19.29 13.67 3.47
N VAL A 111 -17.99 14.03 3.43
CA VAL A 111 -17.35 14.61 2.25
C VAL A 111 -16.80 13.51 1.34
N SER A 112 -16.10 12.52 1.89
CA SER A 112 -15.55 11.38 1.16
C SER A 112 -15.50 10.13 2.03
N PHE A 113 -15.90 8.97 1.48
CA PHE A 113 -15.72 7.66 2.11
C PHE A 113 -15.42 6.60 1.05
N LEU A 114 -14.51 5.69 1.33
CA LEU A 114 -14.11 4.55 0.49
C LEU A 114 -13.73 4.91 -0.97
N LYS A 115 -13.31 6.13 -1.22
CA LYS A 115 -12.98 6.65 -2.57
C LYS A 115 -11.57 7.21 -2.70
N ASP A 116 -10.95 7.52 -1.58
CA ASP A 116 -9.67 8.20 -1.53
C ASP A 116 -8.80 7.63 -0.40
N ASN A 117 -7.58 8.12 -0.25
CA ASN A 117 -6.61 7.69 0.75
C ASN A 117 -7.16 7.74 2.18
N ALA A 118 -8.04 8.68 2.51
CA ALA A 118 -8.64 8.82 3.82
C ALA A 118 -10.15 9.11 3.76
N GLY A 119 -10.89 8.77 4.81
CA GLY A 119 -12.26 9.22 5.02
C GLY A 119 -12.28 10.67 5.45
N ILE A 120 -13.22 11.47 4.92
CA ILE A 120 -13.33 12.91 5.19
C ILE A 120 -14.74 13.25 5.61
N ILE A 121 -14.85 14.01 6.71
CA ILE A 121 -16.11 14.56 7.22
C ILE A 121 -15.96 16.06 7.47
N GLU A 122 -17.04 16.81 7.30
CA GLU A 122 -17.12 18.21 7.72
C GLU A 122 -17.05 18.30 9.25
N PHE A 123 -16.23 19.21 9.76
CA PHE A 123 -16.14 19.51 11.18
C PHE A 123 -16.95 20.78 11.51
N ASP A 124 -16.76 21.80 10.71
CA ASP A 124 -17.51 23.05 10.75
C ASP A 124 -17.63 23.66 9.34
N ASP A 125 -18.15 24.87 9.23
CA ASP A 125 -18.35 25.59 7.96
C ASP A 125 -17.02 25.87 7.19
N LYS A 126 -15.86 25.75 7.84
CA LYS A 126 -14.54 26.10 7.28
C LYS A 126 -13.63 24.89 7.11
N TYR A 127 -13.75 23.92 8.00
CA TYR A 127 -12.79 22.82 8.10
C TYR A 127 -13.45 21.45 8.01
N SER A 128 -12.73 20.52 7.43
CA SER A 128 -13.02 19.10 7.42
C SER A 128 -11.93 18.32 8.14
N ILE A 129 -12.30 17.18 8.68
CA ILE A 129 -11.41 16.22 9.33
C ILE A 129 -11.20 15.04 8.39
N ALA A 130 -9.95 14.67 8.16
CA ALA A 130 -9.56 13.43 7.50
C ALA A 130 -9.08 12.41 8.52
N VAL A 131 -9.47 11.14 8.35
CA VAL A 131 -9.05 10.04 9.23
C VAL A 131 -8.63 8.85 8.39
N LYS A 132 -7.46 8.30 8.70
CA LYS A 132 -6.96 7.03 8.17
C LYS A 132 -6.51 6.13 9.30
N VAL A 133 -6.83 4.85 9.20
CA VAL A 133 -6.31 3.79 10.09
C VAL A 133 -5.93 2.60 9.22
N GLU A 134 -4.73 2.08 9.41
CA GLU A 134 -4.22 0.97 8.61
C GLU A 134 -3.33 0.04 9.44
N THR A 135 -3.37 -1.27 9.16
CA THR A 135 -2.51 -2.25 9.81
C THR A 135 -1.14 -2.33 9.16
N HIS A 136 -0.10 -2.46 9.97
CA HIS A 136 1.27 -2.72 9.52
C HIS A 136 1.88 -3.91 10.28
N ASN A 137 1.12 -5.04 10.32
CA ASN A 137 1.39 -6.20 11.17
C ASN A 137 2.63 -6.98 10.72
N HIS A 138 2.64 -7.48 9.47
CA HIS A 138 3.71 -8.32 8.95
C HIS A 138 5.08 -7.64 8.94
N PRO A 139 5.21 -6.39 8.47
CA PRO A 139 6.46 -5.66 8.57
C PRO A 139 6.93 -5.51 10.02
N SER A 140 6.02 -5.24 10.95
CA SER A 140 6.33 -5.11 12.38
C SER A 140 6.71 -6.45 13.04
N ALA A 141 6.20 -7.58 12.56
CA ALA A 141 6.61 -8.90 13.02
C ALA A 141 8.06 -9.24 12.60
N ILE A 142 8.48 -8.77 11.43
CA ILE A 142 9.85 -8.97 10.88
C ILE A 142 10.84 -7.97 11.47
N ASP A 143 10.53 -6.69 11.37
CA ASP A 143 11.30 -5.58 11.95
C ASP A 143 10.37 -4.66 12.73
N PRO A 144 10.25 -4.86 14.07
CA PRO A 144 9.26 -4.13 14.86
C PRO A 144 9.50 -2.62 14.90
N PHE A 145 10.75 -2.15 14.78
CA PHE A 145 11.06 -0.73 14.71
C PHE A 145 10.74 -0.15 13.33
N GLY A 146 11.34 -0.70 12.28
CA GLY A 146 11.15 -0.23 10.91
C GLY A 146 9.71 -0.37 10.45
N GLY A 147 9.09 -1.55 10.69
CA GLY A 147 7.71 -1.81 10.32
C GLY A 147 6.70 -0.89 10.99
N ALA A 148 6.85 -0.61 12.28
CA ALA A 148 5.95 0.32 12.96
C ALA A 148 6.18 1.78 12.55
N ALA A 149 7.44 2.19 12.38
CA ALA A 149 7.78 3.53 11.93
C ALA A 149 7.20 3.83 10.54
N THR A 150 7.37 2.91 9.59
CA THR A 150 6.82 3.07 8.23
C THR A 150 5.29 2.96 8.20
N GLY A 151 4.67 2.22 9.13
CA GLY A 151 3.23 2.24 9.32
C GLY A 151 2.68 3.62 9.68
N ILE A 152 3.35 4.33 10.61
CA ILE A 152 3.01 5.73 10.95
C ILE A 152 3.24 6.66 9.75
N GLY A 153 4.35 6.52 9.04
CA GLY A 153 4.63 7.30 7.83
C GLY A 153 3.54 7.12 6.77
N GLY A 154 3.11 5.87 6.53
CA GLY A 154 2.05 5.55 5.57
C GLY A 154 0.74 6.26 5.87
N VAL A 155 0.23 6.19 7.10
CA VAL A 155 -1.04 6.86 7.45
C VAL A 155 -0.93 8.39 7.47
N ILE A 156 0.25 8.95 7.75
CA ILE A 156 0.51 10.39 7.59
C ILE A 156 0.44 10.78 6.11
N ARG A 157 1.03 10.00 5.20
CA ARG A 157 0.97 10.24 3.75
C ARG A 157 -0.44 10.11 3.20
N ASP A 158 -1.24 9.16 3.70
CA ASP A 158 -2.67 9.07 3.33
C ASP A 158 -3.44 10.35 3.67
N ILE A 159 -3.16 10.93 4.83
CA ILE A 159 -3.75 12.23 5.22
C ILE A 159 -3.28 13.34 4.26
N LEU A 160 -2.01 13.38 3.91
CA LEU A 160 -1.49 14.31 2.90
C LEU A 160 -2.10 14.06 1.51
N GLY A 161 -2.36 12.79 1.16
CA GLY A 161 -2.98 12.35 -0.09
C GLY A 161 -4.42 12.83 -0.30
N VAL A 162 -5.06 13.38 0.74
CA VAL A 162 -6.36 14.06 0.65
C VAL A 162 -6.27 15.56 0.95
N TRP A 163 -5.09 16.14 0.82
CA TRP A 163 -4.81 17.57 1.06
C TRP A 163 -4.94 18.01 2.52
N ALA A 164 -5.05 17.07 3.46
CA ALA A 164 -5.16 17.42 4.87
C ALA A 164 -3.78 17.61 5.51
N SER A 165 -3.71 18.46 6.53
CA SER A 165 -2.53 18.62 7.37
C SER A 165 -2.63 17.64 8.54
N PRO A 166 -1.71 16.66 8.69
CA PRO A 166 -1.73 15.73 9.80
C PRO A 166 -1.50 16.46 11.12
N ILE A 167 -2.31 16.17 12.13
CA ILE A 167 -2.30 16.85 13.45
C ILE A 167 -2.16 15.90 14.63
N ALA A 168 -2.55 14.64 14.48
CA ALA A 168 -2.49 13.66 15.57
C ALA A 168 -2.40 12.24 15.02
N CYS A 169 -1.63 11.37 15.70
CA CYS A 169 -1.64 9.93 15.50
C CYS A 169 -2.50 9.24 16.55
N ILE A 170 -3.05 8.08 16.19
CA ILE A 170 -3.80 7.18 17.05
C ILE A 170 -3.36 5.74 16.75
N ASP A 171 -3.17 4.90 17.76
CA ASP A 171 -2.63 3.57 17.57
C ASP A 171 -3.39 2.52 18.38
N VAL A 172 -3.64 1.33 17.78
CA VAL A 172 -4.11 0.16 18.51
C VAL A 172 -3.09 -0.96 18.34
N LEU A 173 -2.54 -1.44 19.45
CA LEU A 173 -1.42 -2.36 19.48
C LEU A 173 -1.80 -3.61 20.27
N CYS A 174 -1.66 -4.80 19.64
CA CYS A 174 -1.92 -6.07 20.31
C CYS A 174 -0.70 -6.98 20.24
N PHE A 175 -0.30 -7.52 21.37
CA PHE A 175 0.88 -8.38 21.51
C PHE A 175 0.57 -9.60 22.38
N GLY A 176 1.39 -10.64 22.26
CA GLY A 176 1.43 -11.70 23.28
C GLY A 176 1.86 -11.14 24.63
N PRO A 177 1.63 -11.90 25.73
CA PRO A 177 2.04 -11.51 27.07
C PRO A 177 3.53 -11.19 27.15
N LEU A 178 3.90 -10.09 27.82
CA LEU A 178 5.30 -9.64 27.91
C LEU A 178 6.19 -10.58 28.75
N ASN A 179 5.60 -11.43 29.56
CA ASN A 179 6.24 -12.48 30.36
C ASN A 179 6.07 -13.87 29.74
N TYR A 180 5.74 -13.96 28.46
CA TYR A 180 5.61 -15.24 27.75
C TYR A 180 6.92 -16.06 27.88
N PRO A 181 6.88 -17.38 28.19
CA PRO A 181 8.09 -18.16 28.35
C PRO A 181 8.90 -18.25 27.06
N TYR A 182 10.20 -17.99 27.12
CA TYR A 182 11.10 -18.02 25.95
C TYR A 182 11.13 -19.40 25.27
N GLU A 183 11.07 -20.46 26.08
CA GLU A 183 11.05 -21.85 25.63
C GLU A 183 9.76 -22.25 24.91
N SER A 184 8.69 -21.49 25.09
CA SER A 184 7.39 -21.72 24.45
C SER A 184 7.18 -20.91 23.17
N ILE A 185 8.15 -20.08 22.78
CA ILE A 185 8.04 -19.28 21.55
C ILE A 185 8.18 -20.21 20.34
N PRO A 186 7.19 -20.26 19.44
CA PRO A 186 7.31 -21.02 18.21
C PRO A 186 8.52 -20.58 17.38
N LYS A 187 9.15 -21.54 16.73
CA LYS A 187 10.33 -21.30 15.90
C LYS A 187 10.04 -20.29 14.79
N GLY A 188 10.96 -19.35 14.57
CA GLY A 188 10.81 -18.28 13.59
C GLY A 188 10.10 -17.04 14.11
N LEU A 189 9.49 -17.08 15.31
CA LEU A 189 8.84 -15.93 15.92
C LEU A 189 9.74 -15.17 16.90
N LYS A 190 9.44 -13.90 17.05
CA LYS A 190 10.11 -13.03 18.04
C LYS A 190 9.34 -12.98 19.34
N HIS A 191 10.05 -12.80 20.45
CA HIS A 191 9.43 -12.67 21.77
C HIS A 191 8.52 -11.43 21.84
N PRO A 192 7.28 -11.53 22.41
CA PRO A 192 6.35 -10.40 22.49
C PRO A 192 6.95 -9.13 23.11
N LYS A 193 7.78 -9.25 24.14
CA LYS A 193 8.47 -8.11 24.77
C LYS A 193 9.45 -7.40 23.83
N TYR A 194 10.09 -8.13 22.92
CA TYR A 194 10.96 -7.56 21.89
C TYR A 194 10.14 -6.81 20.84
N LEU A 195 9.05 -7.43 20.36
CA LEU A 195 8.12 -6.81 19.43
C LEU A 195 7.53 -5.52 19.99
N PHE A 196 6.98 -5.58 21.20
CA PHE A 196 6.40 -4.42 21.89
C PHE A 196 7.39 -3.24 21.99
N ARG A 197 8.61 -3.50 22.44
CA ARG A 197 9.63 -2.46 22.58
C ARG A 197 10.03 -1.84 21.25
N GLY A 198 10.17 -2.66 20.20
CA GLY A 198 10.52 -2.20 18.87
C GLY A 198 9.42 -1.35 18.25
N VAL A 199 8.18 -1.83 18.31
CA VAL A 199 7.00 -1.12 17.79
C VAL A 199 6.83 0.24 18.45
N VAL A 200 6.81 0.30 19.79
CA VAL A 200 6.66 1.57 20.52
C VAL A 200 7.79 2.56 20.18
N LYS A 201 9.03 2.06 20.05
CA LYS A 201 10.15 2.90 19.61
C LYS A 201 9.99 3.42 18.19
N GLY A 202 9.52 2.57 17.26
CA GLY A 202 9.31 2.96 15.87
C GLY A 202 8.22 4.03 15.72
N ILE A 203 7.09 3.86 16.40
CA ILE A 203 6.01 4.85 16.46
C ILE A 203 6.53 6.19 17.02
N GLY A 204 7.19 6.14 18.19
CA GLY A 204 7.74 7.34 18.82
C GLY A 204 8.83 8.01 18.00
N PHE A 205 9.67 7.23 17.31
CA PHE A 205 10.69 7.77 16.41
C PHE A 205 10.05 8.59 15.28
N TYR A 206 9.06 8.01 14.58
CA TYR A 206 8.46 8.68 13.44
C TYR A 206 7.64 9.92 13.87
N GLY A 207 6.71 9.74 14.80
CA GLY A 207 5.86 10.82 15.29
C GLY A 207 6.64 11.99 15.88
N ASN A 208 7.66 11.72 16.69
CA ASN A 208 8.49 12.77 17.30
C ASN A 208 9.28 13.58 16.25
N ASN A 209 9.83 12.92 15.22
CA ASN A 209 10.57 13.60 14.18
C ASN A 209 9.64 14.41 13.23
N MET A 210 8.37 14.00 13.10
CA MET A 210 7.35 14.76 12.39
C MET A 210 6.71 15.87 13.24
N GLY A 211 6.92 15.86 14.57
CA GLY A 211 6.26 16.75 15.49
C GLY A 211 4.75 16.48 15.63
N ILE A 212 4.30 15.25 15.37
CA ILE A 212 2.89 14.84 15.42
C ILE A 212 2.71 13.93 16.64
N PRO A 213 1.91 14.33 17.66
CA PRO A 213 1.72 13.52 18.86
C PRO A 213 0.78 12.32 18.61
N THR A 214 1.05 11.19 19.26
CA THR A 214 0.05 10.13 19.47
C THR A 214 -0.84 10.53 20.63
N VAL A 215 -2.13 10.77 20.37
CA VAL A 215 -3.07 11.36 21.36
C VAL A 215 -4.03 10.36 21.96
N ALA A 216 -4.24 9.21 21.31
CA ALA A 216 -5.17 8.17 21.77
C ALA A 216 -4.77 6.81 21.21
N GLY A 217 -5.36 5.76 21.77
CA GLY A 217 -5.16 4.39 21.31
C GLY A 217 -5.47 3.37 22.38
N ALA A 218 -5.07 2.13 22.11
CA ALA A 218 -5.21 1.03 23.07
C ALA A 218 -4.04 0.06 22.93
N ILE A 219 -3.71 -0.61 24.04
CA ILE A 219 -2.73 -1.71 24.05
C ILE A 219 -3.40 -2.93 24.68
N CYS A 220 -3.32 -4.07 24.00
CA CYS A 220 -3.85 -5.34 24.44
C CYS A 220 -2.75 -6.40 24.50
N PHE A 221 -2.81 -7.28 25.50
CA PHE A 221 -1.92 -8.43 25.64
C PHE A 221 -2.76 -9.69 25.78
N ASP A 222 -2.60 -10.63 24.83
CA ASP A 222 -3.28 -11.91 24.82
C ASP A 222 -2.44 -12.97 24.12
N GLU A 223 -2.52 -14.23 24.56
CA GLU A 223 -1.73 -15.32 23.98
C GLU A 223 -2.02 -15.54 22.48
N GLY A 224 -3.20 -15.21 22.02
CA GLY A 224 -3.57 -15.26 20.60
C GLY A 224 -2.71 -14.37 19.69
N TYR A 225 -2.03 -13.37 20.25
CA TYR A 225 -1.14 -12.47 19.50
C TYR A 225 0.35 -12.86 19.53
N VAL A 226 0.71 -14.01 20.10
CA VAL A 226 2.12 -14.45 20.15
C VAL A 226 2.66 -14.66 18.74
N GLY A 227 1.85 -15.24 17.83
CA GLY A 227 2.25 -15.52 16.44
C GLY A 227 1.89 -14.42 15.45
N ASN A 228 1.05 -13.46 15.84
CA ASN A 228 0.53 -12.45 14.93
C ASN A 228 0.27 -11.12 15.66
N VAL A 229 1.31 -10.34 15.78
CA VAL A 229 1.22 -8.99 16.34
C VAL A 229 0.27 -8.11 15.52
N VAL A 230 -0.56 -7.30 16.20
CA VAL A 230 -1.38 -6.29 15.55
C VAL A 230 -0.80 -4.90 15.82
N VAL A 231 -0.50 -4.19 14.76
CA VAL A 231 -0.04 -2.81 14.77
C VAL A 231 -0.98 -2.01 13.88
N TYR A 232 -1.97 -1.41 14.48
CA TYR A 232 -2.87 -0.46 13.84
C TYR A 232 -2.30 0.93 14.03
N ALA A 233 -1.79 1.52 12.95
CA ALA A 233 -1.40 2.92 12.91
C ALA A 233 -2.57 3.76 12.40
N GLY A 234 -2.76 4.94 12.96
CA GLY A 234 -3.79 5.87 12.51
C GLY A 234 -3.31 7.30 12.57
N CYS A 235 -3.88 8.13 11.70
CA CYS A 235 -3.62 9.56 11.66
C CYS A 235 -4.90 10.35 11.43
N ILE A 236 -4.99 11.48 12.10
CA ILE A 236 -6.05 12.48 11.95
C ILE A 236 -5.42 13.72 11.33
N GLY A 237 -6.10 14.27 10.34
CA GLY A 237 -5.71 15.52 9.70
C GLY A 237 -6.84 16.53 9.61
N ILE A 238 -6.49 17.78 9.38
CA ILE A 238 -7.42 18.87 9.17
C ILE A 238 -7.14 19.54 7.81
N LEU A 239 -8.19 19.92 7.11
CA LEU A 239 -8.08 20.68 5.86
C LEU A 239 -9.18 21.73 5.78
N PRO A 240 -8.92 22.88 5.13
CA PRO A 240 -10.01 23.77 4.72
C PRO A 240 -10.95 23.01 3.78
N THR A 241 -12.26 23.01 4.04
CA THR A 241 -13.23 22.19 3.29
C THR A 241 -13.16 22.45 1.78
N SER A 242 -12.86 23.69 1.38
CA SER A 242 -12.72 24.08 -0.03
C SER A 242 -11.49 23.52 -0.74
N THR A 243 -10.53 22.94 -0.01
CA THR A 243 -9.26 22.47 -0.60
C THR A 243 -9.30 20.99 -1.02
N TYR A 244 -10.29 20.22 -0.56
CA TYR A 244 -10.46 18.84 -1.03
C TYR A 244 -10.89 18.83 -2.48
N ARG A 245 -10.04 18.29 -3.34
CA ARG A 245 -10.29 18.30 -4.79
C ARG A 245 -9.55 17.17 -5.52
N PHE A 246 -10.15 16.75 -6.60
CA PHE A 246 -9.53 15.97 -7.65
C PHE A 246 -10.11 16.46 -8.98
N SER A 247 -9.29 17.13 -9.78
CA SER A 247 -9.70 17.77 -11.04
C SER A 247 -8.75 17.49 -12.19
N ALA A 248 -8.02 16.35 -12.10
CA ALA A 248 -7.07 15.91 -13.10
C ALA A 248 -7.74 15.68 -14.47
N LYS A 249 -7.02 16.00 -15.52
CA LYS A 249 -7.50 15.94 -16.92
C LYS A 249 -6.47 15.20 -17.79
N PRO A 250 -6.90 14.64 -18.93
CA PRO A 250 -5.97 14.16 -19.94
C PRO A 250 -4.95 15.27 -20.33
N ARG A 251 -3.68 14.89 -20.42
CA ARG A 251 -2.50 15.72 -20.71
C ARG A 251 -1.87 16.40 -19.51
N ASP A 252 -2.51 16.42 -18.34
CA ASP A 252 -1.84 16.84 -17.10
C ASP A 252 -0.57 16.02 -16.88
N LYS A 253 0.40 16.60 -16.20
CA LYS A 253 1.71 16.00 -15.93
C LYS A 253 1.70 15.23 -14.63
N ILE A 254 2.34 14.07 -14.64
CA ILE A 254 2.61 13.29 -13.43
C ILE A 254 3.93 13.78 -12.84
N VAL A 255 3.92 14.16 -11.57
CA VAL A 255 5.09 14.60 -10.83
C VAL A 255 5.29 13.70 -9.63
N LEU A 256 6.42 13.00 -9.57
CA LEU A 256 6.86 12.24 -8.40
C LEU A 256 7.66 13.17 -7.50
N MET A 257 7.25 13.28 -6.23
CA MET A 257 7.91 14.10 -5.22
C MET A 257 8.35 13.27 -4.03
N GLY A 258 9.41 13.69 -3.38
CA GLY A 258 9.90 13.11 -2.13
C GLY A 258 11.23 12.41 -2.27
N ASN A 259 11.42 11.34 -1.49
CA ASN A 259 12.68 10.62 -1.38
C ASN A 259 13.05 9.89 -2.68
N SER A 260 14.33 9.55 -2.82
CA SER A 260 14.82 8.74 -3.93
C SER A 260 14.34 7.30 -3.85
N THR A 261 14.11 6.68 -5.00
CA THR A 261 13.65 5.29 -5.11
C THR A 261 14.80 4.31 -4.90
N GLY A 262 14.65 3.35 -4.04
CA GLY A 262 15.59 2.26 -3.76
C GLY A 262 14.93 0.89 -3.85
N ARG A 263 15.67 -0.16 -3.43
CA ARG A 263 15.21 -1.56 -3.47
C ARG A 263 14.39 -1.96 -2.25
N ASP A 264 14.06 -1.03 -1.36
CA ASP A 264 13.26 -1.25 -0.17
C ASP A 264 11.76 -1.37 -0.48
N GLY A 265 11.06 -2.22 0.27
CA GLY A 265 9.63 -2.48 0.10
C GLY A 265 9.25 -3.28 -1.15
N ILE A 266 10.20 -3.83 -1.89
CA ILE A 266 9.90 -4.68 -3.05
C ILE A 266 9.13 -5.91 -2.60
N HIS A 267 7.96 -6.13 -3.22
CA HIS A 267 6.96 -7.13 -2.83
C HIS A 267 6.28 -6.88 -1.48
N GLY A 268 6.35 -5.68 -0.91
CA GLY A 268 5.75 -5.36 0.39
C GLY A 268 4.24 -5.62 0.43
N ALA A 269 3.48 -5.13 -0.55
CA ALA A 269 2.03 -5.33 -0.64
C ALA A 269 1.65 -6.81 -0.76
N SER A 270 2.39 -7.61 -1.52
CA SER A 270 2.14 -9.05 -1.64
C SER A 270 2.58 -9.81 -0.39
N PHE A 271 3.67 -9.41 0.25
CA PHE A 271 4.12 -9.97 1.53
C PHE A 271 3.14 -9.69 2.67
N ALA A 272 2.59 -8.49 2.76
CA ALA A 272 1.64 -8.10 3.80
C ALA A 272 0.37 -8.98 3.82
N SER A 273 0.07 -9.65 2.71
CA SER A 273 -1.10 -10.52 2.55
C SER A 273 -0.75 -12.02 2.50
N SER A 274 0.51 -12.40 2.71
CA SER A 274 0.95 -13.80 2.70
C SER A 274 1.05 -14.39 4.10
N ASP A 275 1.02 -15.71 4.22
CA ASP A 275 1.23 -16.37 5.50
C ASP A 275 2.66 -16.18 6.01
N LEU A 276 2.82 -15.87 7.30
CA LEU A 276 4.11 -15.86 7.97
C LEU A 276 4.59 -17.30 8.19
N LYS A 277 5.82 -17.60 7.75
CA LYS A 277 6.50 -18.89 7.88
C LYS A 277 7.77 -18.76 8.71
N GLU A 278 8.35 -19.89 9.15
CA GLU A 278 9.59 -19.91 9.94
C GLU A 278 10.74 -19.11 9.32
N ASP A 279 10.82 -19.05 7.99
CA ASP A 279 11.88 -18.38 7.24
C ASP A 279 11.47 -17.02 6.67
N SER A 280 10.28 -16.50 7.03
CA SER A 280 9.75 -15.23 6.52
C SER A 280 10.69 -14.06 6.77
N GLU A 281 11.37 -13.99 7.94
CA GLU A 281 12.34 -12.95 8.21
C GLU A 281 13.50 -12.94 7.20
N ARG A 282 14.03 -14.12 6.86
CA ARG A 282 15.14 -14.24 5.91
C ARG A 282 14.73 -13.90 4.49
N ILE A 283 13.52 -14.29 4.10
CA ILE A 283 13.02 -14.16 2.72
C ILE A 283 12.44 -12.76 2.45
N ALA A 284 11.74 -12.21 3.44
CA ALA A 284 10.94 -10.99 3.25
C ALA A 284 11.51 -9.74 3.95
N ARG A 285 12.77 -9.78 4.40
CA ARG A 285 13.37 -8.61 5.07
C ARG A 285 13.43 -7.38 4.17
N SER A 286 13.65 -7.57 2.86
CA SER A 286 13.63 -6.48 1.86
C SER A 286 12.23 -5.91 1.58
N ALA A 287 11.17 -6.61 2.01
CA ALA A 287 9.79 -6.11 1.92
C ALA A 287 9.45 -5.09 3.03
N VAL A 288 10.27 -5.00 4.09
CA VAL A 288 10.13 -3.95 5.09
C VAL A 288 10.80 -2.68 4.57
N GLN A 289 10.06 -1.59 4.57
CA GLN A 289 10.52 -0.30 4.08
C GLN A 289 11.46 0.38 5.10
N ILE A 290 12.19 1.41 4.65
CA ILE A 290 13.11 2.20 5.46
C ILE A 290 12.46 3.55 5.78
N PRO A 291 12.24 3.90 7.06
CA PRO A 291 11.57 5.15 7.44
C PRO A 291 12.54 6.34 7.44
N ASP A 292 12.13 7.45 6.82
CA ASP A 292 12.83 8.75 6.86
C ASP A 292 11.86 9.91 7.18
N PRO A 293 11.49 10.11 8.44
CA PRO A 293 10.53 11.15 8.82
C PRO A 293 11.04 12.59 8.53
N VAL A 294 12.34 12.79 8.33
CA VAL A 294 12.89 14.10 7.95
C VAL A 294 12.51 14.44 6.51
N GLU A 295 12.63 13.48 5.61
CA GLU A 295 12.18 13.65 4.22
C GLU A 295 10.65 13.82 4.15
N GLU A 296 9.89 13.08 4.98
CA GLU A 296 8.44 13.26 5.06
C GLU A 296 8.02 14.64 5.56
N GLU A 297 8.73 15.20 6.53
CA GLU A 297 8.44 16.57 7.00
C GLU A 297 8.72 17.62 5.93
N LYS A 298 9.77 17.47 5.13
CA LYS A 298 10.01 18.33 3.97
C LYS A 298 8.88 18.21 2.94
N LEU A 299 8.49 16.97 2.64
CA LEU A 299 7.40 16.66 1.72
C LEU A 299 6.07 17.26 2.20
N ARG A 300 5.73 17.11 3.49
CA ARG A 300 4.54 17.71 4.11
C ARG A 300 4.49 19.21 3.91
N ARG A 301 5.57 19.92 4.17
CA ARG A 301 5.63 21.40 3.97
C ARG A 301 5.39 21.78 2.51
N ALA A 302 5.98 21.05 1.58
CA ALA A 302 5.79 21.31 0.15
C ALA A 302 4.34 21.06 -0.27
N ILE A 303 3.74 19.94 0.14
CA ILE A 303 2.35 19.56 -0.21
C ILE A 303 1.35 20.59 0.32
N ILE A 304 1.49 21.02 1.58
CA ILE A 304 0.60 22.03 2.17
C ILE A 304 0.67 23.34 1.37
N ARG A 305 1.86 23.76 0.96
CA ARG A 305 2.03 24.93 0.12
C ARG A 305 1.44 24.75 -1.28
N ILE A 306 1.66 23.60 -1.93
CA ILE A 306 1.06 23.24 -3.23
C ILE A 306 -0.46 23.28 -3.15
N ARG A 307 -1.04 22.77 -2.04
CA ARG A 307 -2.47 22.83 -1.76
C ARG A 307 -2.96 24.28 -1.70
N ASP A 308 -2.31 25.11 -0.87
CA ASP A 308 -2.74 26.47 -0.57
C ASP A 308 -2.59 27.40 -1.80
N GLU A 309 -1.57 27.17 -2.62
CA GLU A 309 -1.35 27.88 -3.89
C GLU A 309 -2.12 27.25 -5.07
N ASN A 310 -2.86 26.15 -4.86
CA ASN A 310 -3.66 25.45 -5.88
C ASN A 310 -2.84 25.01 -7.13
N LEU A 311 -1.64 24.49 -6.92
CA LEU A 311 -0.71 24.17 -8.00
C LEU A 311 -0.91 22.77 -8.62
N ALA A 312 -1.70 21.89 -7.99
CA ALA A 312 -1.92 20.55 -8.49
C ALA A 312 -3.42 20.20 -8.53
N SER A 313 -3.80 19.37 -9.51
CA SER A 313 -5.16 18.93 -9.77
C SER A 313 -5.51 17.59 -9.10
N GLY A 314 -4.52 16.86 -8.59
CA GLY A 314 -4.67 15.60 -7.88
C GLY A 314 -3.41 15.21 -7.12
N ILE A 315 -3.57 14.38 -6.12
CA ILE A 315 -2.49 13.85 -5.29
C ILE A 315 -2.86 12.45 -4.81
N THR A 316 -1.85 11.59 -4.64
CA THR A 316 -1.93 10.33 -3.89
C THR A 316 -0.55 10.01 -3.31
N ASP A 317 -0.49 9.17 -2.27
CA ASP A 317 0.76 8.63 -1.77
C ASP A 317 1.32 7.52 -2.68
N LEU A 318 2.57 7.16 -2.46
CA LEU A 318 3.17 5.93 -2.96
C LEU A 318 3.33 4.96 -1.78
N GLY A 319 2.28 4.22 -1.50
CA GLY A 319 2.27 3.15 -0.52
C GLY A 319 2.54 1.79 -1.16
N GLY A 320 1.75 0.77 -0.81
CA GLY A 320 1.86 -0.58 -1.33
C GLY A 320 1.82 -0.64 -2.86
N GLY A 321 2.79 -1.35 -3.44
CA GLY A 321 2.93 -1.51 -4.90
C GLY A 321 3.51 -0.31 -5.65
N GLY A 322 3.91 0.74 -4.95
CA GLY A 322 4.67 1.86 -5.48
C GLY A 322 3.99 2.59 -6.67
N LEU A 323 4.78 2.93 -7.70
CA LEU A 323 4.28 3.60 -8.90
C LEU A 323 3.22 2.78 -9.65
N ALA A 324 3.31 1.45 -9.63
CA ALA A 324 2.35 0.58 -10.30
C ALA A 324 0.91 0.83 -9.83
N VAL A 325 0.72 0.99 -8.52
CA VAL A 325 -0.59 1.23 -7.92
C VAL A 325 -0.97 2.70 -8.04
N ALA A 326 -0.12 3.63 -7.59
CA ALA A 326 -0.40 5.05 -7.58
C ALA A 326 -0.78 5.61 -8.97
N VAL A 327 0.00 5.28 -10.01
CA VAL A 327 -0.27 5.74 -11.37
C VAL A 327 -1.56 5.14 -11.93
N THR A 328 -1.79 3.84 -11.69
CA THR A 328 -2.97 3.14 -12.22
C THR A 328 -4.25 3.66 -11.57
N GLU A 329 -4.24 3.90 -10.27
CA GLU A 329 -5.39 4.45 -9.54
C GLU A 329 -5.72 5.88 -10.01
N MET A 330 -4.72 6.74 -10.13
CA MET A 330 -4.91 8.12 -10.59
C MET A 330 -5.42 8.16 -12.04
N ALA A 331 -4.89 7.32 -12.94
CA ALA A 331 -5.37 7.20 -14.31
C ALA A 331 -6.80 6.63 -14.36
N GLY A 332 -7.11 5.67 -13.50
CA GLY A 332 -8.45 5.08 -13.38
C GLY A 332 -9.51 6.09 -12.97
N ARG A 333 -9.19 7.05 -12.09
CA ARG A 333 -10.12 8.11 -11.64
C ARG A 333 -10.63 9.01 -12.79
N ILE A 334 -9.86 9.13 -13.88
CA ILE A 334 -10.25 9.90 -15.08
C ILE A 334 -10.69 9.00 -16.24
N ASN A 335 -10.86 7.69 -16.02
CA ASN A 335 -11.08 6.70 -17.08
C ASN A 335 -10.06 6.82 -18.24
N GLY A 336 -8.82 7.13 -17.90
CA GLY A 336 -7.73 7.39 -18.83
C GLY A 336 -6.59 6.40 -18.71
N GLY A 337 -5.46 6.79 -19.27
CA GLY A 337 -4.18 6.09 -19.16
C GLY A 337 -3.08 7.06 -18.80
N ALA A 338 -1.89 6.53 -18.54
CA ALA A 338 -0.71 7.32 -18.22
C ALA A 338 0.50 6.82 -19.01
N ARG A 339 1.43 7.72 -19.28
CA ARG A 339 2.76 7.40 -19.80
C ARG A 339 3.78 7.82 -18.76
N VAL A 340 4.57 6.87 -18.30
CA VAL A 340 5.62 7.08 -17.30
C VAL A 340 6.98 6.83 -17.93
N PHE A 341 7.91 7.75 -17.72
CA PHE A 341 9.30 7.62 -18.14
C PHE A 341 10.13 7.21 -16.93
N LEU A 342 10.43 5.92 -16.79
CA LEU A 342 11.13 5.39 -15.63
C LEU A 342 12.55 5.96 -15.49
N ASP A 343 13.18 6.33 -16.60
CA ASP A 343 14.50 7.00 -16.62
C ASP A 343 14.49 8.37 -15.92
N SER A 344 13.32 8.96 -15.72
CA SER A 344 13.15 10.23 -15.03
C SER A 344 12.96 10.07 -13.51
N VAL A 345 12.86 8.85 -13.02
CA VAL A 345 12.72 8.57 -11.59
C VAL A 345 14.07 8.74 -10.91
N HIS A 346 14.10 9.55 -9.84
CA HIS A 346 15.32 9.73 -9.06
C HIS A 346 15.63 8.46 -8.25
N LEU A 347 16.76 7.83 -8.53
CA LEU A 347 17.18 6.57 -7.94
C LEU A 347 18.27 6.78 -6.89
N ARG A 348 18.23 5.96 -5.82
CA ARG A 348 19.26 5.89 -4.79
C ARG A 348 20.38 4.90 -5.16
N GLU A 349 20.03 3.93 -6.02
CA GLU A 349 20.90 2.83 -6.45
C GLU A 349 20.45 2.34 -7.84
N ASP A 350 21.26 1.51 -8.48
CA ASP A 350 20.88 0.91 -9.77
C ASP A 350 19.72 -0.09 -9.58
N LEU A 351 18.63 0.14 -10.29
CA LEU A 351 17.41 -0.65 -10.24
C LEU A 351 16.97 -1.09 -11.63
N LEU A 352 16.41 -2.29 -11.72
CA LEU A 352 15.71 -2.76 -12.92
C LEU A 352 14.37 -2.01 -13.08
N PRO A 353 13.83 -1.90 -14.31
CA PRO A 353 12.57 -1.19 -14.55
C PRO A 353 11.41 -1.66 -13.68
N TRP A 354 11.26 -2.97 -13.49
CA TRP A 354 10.22 -3.51 -12.63
C TRP A 354 10.45 -3.19 -11.14
N GLU A 355 11.71 -3.12 -10.68
CA GLU A 355 12.04 -2.71 -9.32
C GLU A 355 11.66 -1.24 -9.08
N ILE A 356 11.96 -0.35 -10.04
CA ILE A 356 11.53 1.06 -10.00
C ILE A 356 10.02 1.15 -9.91
N TRP A 357 9.32 0.32 -10.68
CA TRP A 357 7.88 0.36 -10.85
C TRP A 357 7.10 -0.09 -9.60
N ILE A 358 7.58 -1.12 -8.91
CA ILE A 358 6.91 -1.67 -7.72
C ILE A 358 7.60 -1.37 -6.39
N SER A 359 8.70 -0.61 -6.39
CA SER A 359 9.36 -0.20 -5.14
C SER A 359 8.40 0.58 -4.26
N GLU A 360 8.39 0.24 -2.98
CA GLU A 360 7.62 0.93 -1.94
C GLU A 360 8.52 1.83 -1.07
N SER A 361 9.63 2.35 -1.65
CA SER A 361 10.43 3.36 -0.96
C SER A 361 9.53 4.46 -0.43
N GLN A 362 9.71 4.77 0.84
CA GLN A 362 8.83 5.62 1.60
C GLN A 362 9.01 7.11 1.27
N GLU A 363 8.20 7.94 1.86
CA GLU A 363 8.28 9.40 1.78
C GLU A 363 8.19 9.92 0.33
N ARG A 364 7.28 9.32 -0.46
CA ARG A 364 7.03 9.73 -1.85
C ARG A 364 5.55 9.98 -2.08
N MET A 365 5.25 10.98 -2.88
CA MET A 365 3.89 11.35 -3.30
C MET A 365 3.83 11.54 -4.81
N LEU A 366 2.69 11.18 -5.40
CA LEU A 366 2.39 11.42 -6.80
C LEU A 366 1.41 12.58 -6.92
N LEU A 367 1.77 13.59 -7.68
CA LEU A 367 0.91 14.72 -7.98
C LEU A 367 0.51 14.71 -9.45
N ILE A 368 -0.68 15.20 -9.72
CA ILE A 368 -1.11 15.54 -11.07
C ILE A 368 -1.14 17.07 -11.17
N VAL A 369 -0.38 17.60 -12.12
CA VAL A 369 -0.18 19.04 -12.29
C VAL A 369 -0.72 19.44 -13.67
N PRO A 370 -1.53 20.50 -13.78
CA PRO A 370 -2.00 21.01 -15.06
C PRO A 370 -0.84 21.31 -16.01
N GLU A 371 -1.09 21.14 -17.33
CA GLU A 371 -0.11 21.37 -18.41
C GLU A 371 0.36 22.84 -18.45
#